data_cb1e4ddabef82315dcb460574cb635e7
#
_entry.id   cb1e4ddabef82315dcb460574cb635e7
#
_cell.length_a   1.000
_cell.length_b   1.000
_cell.length_c   1.000
_cell.angle_alpha   90.00
_cell.angle_beta   90.00
_cell.angle_gamma   90.00
#
_symmetry.space_group_name_H-M   'P 1'
#
loop_
_entity.id
_entity.type
_entity.pdbx_description
1 polymer ?
#
loop_
_entity_poly.entity_id
_entity_poly.type
_entity_poly.pdbx_seq_one_letter_code
_entity_poly.pdbx_strand_id
1 'polypeptide(L)'
;RARAIESGEVHIDVAFMAAPTADPRGNATGRMGKSACGALGYAKVDSHYADTTVIITDNLVDYVHNYAIPQTDVDYVVPVESIGDPEGIASGAIGFTKNPIQIKIAELAGEFLDQAGIIKEGFVFQLGAGGAPLTVAKFIAEKLRKRGEAGGFAIGGATGILTGMLEEGLIKAIYDTQTFDTTAAASLDKNPAHIEMSASMYANPWTDCTTNYLDVVFLGATEID
;
A
#
# COMPACT_ATOMS: atom_id res chain seq x y z
N ARG A 1 -2.70 -15.30 0.11
CA ARG A 1 -1.30 -15.51 0.54
C ARG A 1 -1.19 -15.46 2.06
N ALA A 2 -1.47 -14.34 2.72
CA ALA A 2 -1.32 -14.19 4.18
C ALA A 2 -1.99 -15.34 4.95
N ARG A 3 -3.27 -15.60 4.67
CA ARG A 3 -4.00 -16.71 5.30
C ARG A 3 -3.31 -18.07 5.14
N ALA A 4 -2.79 -18.39 3.97
CA ALA A 4 -2.15 -19.70 3.72
C ALA A 4 -0.84 -19.86 4.53
N ILE A 5 -0.12 -18.76 4.76
CA ILE A 5 1.05 -18.72 5.63
C ILE A 5 0.63 -18.86 7.10
N GLU A 6 -0.33 -18.06 7.53
CA GLU A 6 -0.85 -18.04 8.91
C GLU A 6 -1.49 -19.37 9.33
N SER A 7 -2.14 -20.08 8.38
CA SER A 7 -2.73 -21.41 8.63
C SER A 7 -1.75 -22.57 8.54
N GLY A 8 -0.51 -22.31 8.11
CA GLY A 8 0.50 -23.34 7.87
C GLY A 8 0.33 -24.14 6.57
N GLU A 9 -0.59 -23.74 5.67
CA GLU A 9 -0.71 -24.32 4.34
C GLU A 9 0.54 -24.04 3.47
N VAL A 10 1.18 -22.88 3.73
CA VAL A 10 2.45 -22.49 3.12
C VAL A 10 3.46 -22.28 4.25
N HIS A 11 4.53 -23.05 4.25
CA HIS A 11 5.64 -22.94 5.18
C HIS A 11 6.76 -22.09 4.58
N ILE A 12 7.42 -21.30 5.42
CA ILE A 12 8.58 -20.48 5.05
C ILE A 12 9.75 -20.86 5.94
N ASP A 13 10.75 -21.54 5.38
CA ASP A 13 11.95 -21.93 6.14
C ASP A 13 12.83 -20.70 6.43
N VAL A 14 13.05 -19.86 5.42
CA VAL A 14 13.88 -18.65 5.56
C VAL A 14 13.26 -17.48 4.81
N ALA A 15 13.10 -16.35 5.50
CA ALA A 15 12.68 -15.08 4.93
C ALA A 15 13.87 -14.11 4.82
N PHE A 16 14.26 -13.76 3.60
CA PHE A 16 15.21 -12.69 3.33
C PHE A 16 14.48 -11.41 3.02
N MET A 17 14.56 -10.42 3.90
CA MET A 17 13.82 -9.16 3.80
C MET A 17 14.78 -7.99 3.60
N ALA A 18 14.72 -7.34 2.45
CA ALA A 18 15.38 -6.07 2.23
C ALA A 18 14.57 -4.96 2.90
N ALA A 19 15.14 -4.30 3.89
CA ALA A 19 14.53 -3.18 4.59
C ALA A 19 15.45 -1.95 4.55
N PRO A 20 14.96 -0.81 4.04
CA PRO A 20 15.74 0.43 3.92
C PRO A 20 16.43 0.87 5.20
N THR A 21 15.81 0.65 6.35
CA THR A 21 16.41 0.99 7.64
C THR A 21 16.12 -0.11 8.67
N ALA A 22 17.13 -0.50 9.42
CA ALA A 22 16.99 -1.42 10.54
C ALA A 22 17.87 -0.99 11.73
N ASP A 23 17.59 -1.55 12.91
CA ASP A 23 18.48 -1.43 14.08
C ASP A 23 19.16 -2.78 14.41
N PRO A 24 20.20 -2.79 15.25
CA PRO A 24 20.93 -4.02 15.60
C PRO A 24 20.09 -5.07 16.35
N ARG A 25 18.92 -4.70 16.84
CA ARG A 25 17.98 -5.61 17.49
C ARG A 25 17.06 -6.33 16.52
N GLY A 26 16.95 -5.82 15.26
CA GLY A 26 16.10 -6.39 14.23
C GLY A 26 14.84 -5.59 13.91
N ASN A 27 14.53 -4.50 14.63
CA ASN A 27 13.41 -3.65 14.19
C ASN A 27 13.73 -3.05 12.82
N ALA A 28 12.81 -3.17 11.87
CA ALA A 28 13.03 -2.74 10.51
C ALA A 28 11.84 -1.97 9.92
N THR A 29 12.13 -1.03 9.01
CA THR A 29 11.12 -0.18 8.37
C THR A 29 11.49 0.13 6.92
N GLY A 30 10.45 0.30 6.08
CA GLY A 30 10.59 0.78 4.71
C GLY A 30 10.47 2.30 4.55
N ARG A 31 10.18 3.04 5.64
CA ARG A 31 9.78 4.45 5.60
C ARG A 31 10.92 5.42 5.38
N MET A 32 12.13 5.11 5.84
CA MET A 32 13.27 6.04 5.88
C MET A 32 14.54 5.39 5.35
N GLY A 33 15.56 6.21 5.13
CA GLY A 33 16.85 5.81 4.55
C GLY A 33 16.95 6.14 3.07
N LYS A 34 18.15 5.95 2.50
CA LYS A 34 18.42 6.26 1.09
C LYS A 34 17.66 5.37 0.11
N SER A 35 17.25 4.19 0.55
CA SER A 35 16.49 3.22 -0.24
C SER A 35 15.03 3.11 0.22
N ALA A 36 14.49 4.17 0.84
CA ALA A 36 13.10 4.17 1.33
C ALA A 36 12.11 3.70 0.27
N CYS A 37 11.33 2.67 0.60
CA CYS A 37 10.41 2.01 -0.32
C CYS A 37 8.94 2.04 0.15
N GLY A 38 8.67 2.60 1.34
CA GLY A 38 7.33 2.69 1.91
C GLY A 38 6.92 1.45 2.70
N ALA A 39 5.71 0.94 2.49
CA ALA A 39 5.13 -0.13 3.28
C ALA A 39 5.76 -1.51 3.01
N LEU A 40 6.02 -2.24 4.09
CA LEU A 40 6.53 -3.62 4.11
C LEU A 40 5.42 -4.63 4.48
N GLY A 41 4.18 -4.36 4.07
CA GLY A 41 3.02 -5.12 4.54
C GLY A 41 3.03 -6.62 4.22
N TYR A 42 3.59 -7.03 3.09
CA TYR A 42 3.79 -8.44 2.76
C TYR A 42 4.95 -9.05 3.53
N ALA A 43 6.07 -8.34 3.63
CA ALA A 43 7.25 -8.77 4.36
C ALA A 43 6.94 -9.03 5.83
N LYS A 44 6.05 -8.23 6.43
CA LYS A 44 5.61 -8.38 7.82
C LYS A 44 4.99 -9.74 8.11
N VAL A 45 4.18 -10.29 7.21
CA VAL A 45 3.59 -11.62 7.39
C VAL A 45 4.64 -12.70 7.17
N ASP A 46 5.47 -12.55 6.15
CA ASP A 46 6.50 -13.53 5.83
C ASP A 46 7.53 -13.64 6.97
N SER A 47 7.98 -12.53 7.55
CA SER A 47 8.93 -12.53 8.67
C SER A 47 8.34 -13.12 9.95
N HIS A 48 7.05 -12.87 10.21
CA HIS A 48 6.41 -13.35 11.44
C HIS A 48 6.24 -14.88 11.48
N TYR A 49 6.11 -15.52 10.32
CA TYR A 49 5.82 -16.96 10.22
C TYR A 49 6.98 -17.78 9.62
N ALA A 50 8.11 -17.16 9.29
CA ALA A 50 9.30 -17.88 8.86
C ALA A 50 10.01 -18.52 10.05
N ASP A 51 10.65 -19.67 9.83
CA ASP A 51 11.52 -20.31 10.84
C ASP A 51 12.76 -19.47 11.12
N THR A 52 13.26 -18.76 10.10
CA THR A 52 14.41 -17.86 10.20
C THR A 52 14.16 -16.60 9.37
N THR A 53 14.34 -15.43 9.98
CA THR A 53 14.22 -14.13 9.30
C THR A 53 15.54 -13.40 9.28
N VAL A 54 15.96 -13.00 8.09
CA VAL A 54 17.19 -12.23 7.84
C VAL A 54 16.82 -10.86 7.27
N ILE A 55 17.08 -9.79 8.02
CA ILE A 55 16.95 -8.41 7.53
C ILE A 55 18.24 -8.00 6.85
N ILE A 56 18.13 -7.54 5.61
CA ILE A 56 19.23 -6.95 4.84
C ILE A 56 18.96 -5.46 4.73
N THR A 57 19.87 -4.61 5.23
CA THR A 57 19.67 -3.16 5.30
C THR A 57 20.88 -2.39 4.82
N ASP A 58 20.66 -1.23 4.22
CA ASP A 58 21.73 -0.30 3.83
C ASP A 58 21.78 0.99 4.69
N ASN A 59 20.97 1.01 5.77
CA ASN A 59 20.99 2.06 6.77
C ASN A 59 20.74 1.46 8.16
N LEU A 60 21.84 1.11 8.85
CA LEU A 60 21.79 0.62 10.22
C LEU A 60 21.81 1.82 11.19
N VAL A 61 20.78 1.94 12.03
CA VAL A 61 20.61 3.00 13.02
C VAL A 61 20.58 2.44 14.45
N ASP A 62 20.72 3.27 15.47
CA ASP A 62 20.72 2.81 16.87
C ASP A 62 19.38 2.22 17.29
N TYR A 63 18.25 2.79 16.81
CA TYR A 63 16.91 2.31 17.10
C TYR A 63 15.88 2.79 16.07
N VAL A 64 14.97 1.88 15.68
CA VAL A 64 13.84 2.16 14.78
C VAL A 64 12.55 2.23 15.59
N HIS A 65 11.97 3.44 15.72
CA HIS A 65 10.74 3.66 16.50
C HIS A 65 9.45 3.18 15.81
N ASN A 66 9.34 3.46 14.50
CA ASN A 66 8.16 3.14 13.69
C ASN A 66 8.46 1.94 12.78
N TYR A 67 8.72 0.79 13.38
CA TYR A 67 9.04 -0.43 12.64
C TYR A 67 7.79 -1.10 12.04
N ALA A 68 7.96 -1.66 10.86
CA ALA A 68 7.00 -2.58 10.23
C ALA A 68 7.26 -4.02 10.70
N ILE A 69 8.55 -4.41 10.78
CA ILE A 69 8.99 -5.72 11.25
C ILE A 69 9.60 -5.53 12.64
N PRO A 70 9.03 -6.17 13.69
CA PRO A 70 9.55 -6.07 15.04
C PRO A 70 10.76 -6.98 15.25
N GLN A 71 11.63 -6.60 16.17
CA GLN A 71 12.81 -7.39 16.57
C GLN A 71 12.48 -8.82 17.02
N THR A 72 11.25 -9.09 17.47
CA THR A 72 10.80 -10.42 17.88
C THR A 72 10.70 -11.43 16.74
N ASP A 73 10.64 -10.94 15.52
CA ASP A 73 10.45 -11.73 14.31
C ASP A 73 11.74 -11.81 13.47
N VAL A 74 12.91 -11.40 14.04
CA VAL A 74 14.17 -11.28 13.30
C VAL A 74 15.30 -12.01 14.01
N ASP A 75 15.99 -12.89 13.29
CA ASP A 75 17.14 -13.65 13.79
C ASP A 75 18.45 -12.98 13.44
N TYR A 76 18.55 -12.39 12.25
CA TYR A 76 19.79 -11.79 11.75
C TYR A 76 19.56 -10.43 11.10
N VAL A 77 20.51 -9.51 11.33
CA VAL A 77 20.58 -8.23 10.63
C VAL A 77 21.90 -8.14 9.88
N VAL A 78 21.83 -7.94 8.58
CA VAL A 78 22.99 -7.90 7.68
C VAL A 78 23.08 -6.52 7.04
N PRO A 79 24.00 -5.65 7.52
CA PRO A 79 24.27 -4.38 6.86
C PRO A 79 25.00 -4.60 5.53
N VAL A 80 24.55 -3.89 4.49
CA VAL A 80 25.16 -3.91 3.15
C VAL A 80 25.34 -2.48 2.65
N GLU A 81 26.11 -2.30 1.58
CA GLU A 81 26.32 -0.98 0.98
C GLU A 81 25.04 -0.42 0.31
N SER A 82 24.27 -1.29 -0.35
CA SER A 82 23.01 -0.91 -1.02
C SER A 82 22.08 -2.12 -1.10
N ILE A 83 20.79 -1.89 -0.87
CA ILE A 83 19.72 -2.90 -1.09
C ILE A 83 18.96 -2.65 -2.39
N GLY A 84 19.17 -1.55 -3.06
CA GLY A 84 18.50 -1.21 -4.33
C GLY A 84 18.39 0.30 -4.57
N ASP A 85 17.78 0.62 -5.70
CA ASP A 85 17.48 2.00 -6.10
C ASP A 85 15.99 2.30 -5.85
N PRO A 86 15.63 3.27 -5.00
CA PRO A 86 14.24 3.63 -4.72
C PRO A 86 13.50 4.15 -5.96
N GLU A 87 14.19 4.75 -6.94
CA GLU A 87 13.58 5.16 -8.21
C GLU A 87 13.08 3.97 -9.04
N GLY A 88 13.59 2.76 -8.79
CA GLY A 88 13.09 1.52 -9.38
C GLY A 88 11.65 1.18 -8.98
N ILE A 89 11.10 1.74 -7.88
CA ILE A 89 9.69 1.60 -7.48
C ILE A 89 8.78 2.25 -8.53
N ALA A 90 9.19 3.40 -9.07
CA ALA A 90 8.47 4.13 -10.09
C ALA A 90 8.64 3.46 -11.47
N SER A 91 8.08 2.28 -11.67
CA SER A 91 8.25 1.48 -12.90
C SER A 91 7.61 2.10 -14.16
N GLY A 92 7.10 3.34 -14.11
CA GLY A 92 6.43 4.04 -15.22
C GLY A 92 5.08 3.43 -15.63
N ALA A 93 4.72 2.26 -15.10
CA ALA A 93 3.45 1.59 -15.37
C ALA A 93 2.31 2.11 -14.49
N ILE A 94 2.63 2.89 -13.44
CA ILE A 94 1.69 3.34 -12.43
C ILE A 94 1.38 4.82 -12.62
N GLY A 95 0.21 5.10 -13.19
CA GLY A 95 -0.23 6.46 -13.47
C GLY A 95 -1.55 6.50 -14.23
N PHE A 96 -2.03 7.69 -14.49
CA PHE A 96 -3.24 7.86 -15.32
C PHE A 96 -3.01 7.35 -16.73
N THR A 97 -3.98 6.61 -17.25
CA THR A 97 -3.92 6.14 -18.64
C THR A 97 -4.02 7.31 -19.63
N LYS A 98 -3.31 7.18 -20.75
CA LYS A 98 -3.45 8.06 -21.91
C LYS A 98 -4.33 7.47 -23.02
N ASN A 99 -4.78 6.23 -22.84
CA ASN A 99 -5.65 5.55 -23.80
C ASN A 99 -7.07 6.14 -23.71
N PRO A 100 -7.63 6.70 -24.79
CA PRO A 100 -8.93 7.37 -24.77
C PRO A 100 -10.08 6.42 -24.40
N ILE A 101 -9.99 5.14 -24.77
CA ILE A 101 -10.99 4.13 -24.39
C ILE A 101 -10.97 3.91 -22.88
N GLN A 102 -9.81 3.72 -22.28
CA GLN A 102 -9.66 3.53 -20.86
C GLN A 102 -10.06 4.78 -20.06
N ILE A 103 -9.79 5.98 -20.58
CA ILE A 103 -10.26 7.23 -19.97
C ILE A 103 -11.78 7.27 -19.97
N LYS A 104 -12.43 6.89 -21.09
CA LYS A 104 -13.89 6.86 -21.19
C LYS A 104 -14.51 5.81 -20.25
N ILE A 105 -13.88 4.65 -20.11
CA ILE A 105 -14.29 3.63 -19.13
C ILE A 105 -14.22 4.21 -17.71
N ALA A 106 -13.12 4.88 -17.35
CA ALA A 106 -12.94 5.48 -16.04
C ALA A 106 -13.96 6.59 -15.74
N GLU A 107 -14.27 7.43 -16.74
CA GLU A 107 -15.32 8.46 -16.66
C GLU A 107 -16.69 7.84 -16.38
N LEU A 108 -17.10 6.87 -17.21
CA LEU A 108 -18.38 6.19 -17.08
C LEU A 108 -18.52 5.43 -15.76
N ALA A 109 -17.43 4.80 -15.29
CA ALA A 109 -17.41 4.15 -13.98
C ALA A 109 -17.63 5.17 -12.85
N GLY A 110 -16.93 6.32 -12.89
CA GLY A 110 -17.10 7.41 -11.92
C GLY A 110 -18.52 7.99 -11.94
N GLU A 111 -19.13 8.17 -13.12
CA GLU A 111 -20.52 8.62 -13.24
C GLU A 111 -21.53 7.61 -12.72
N PHE A 112 -21.34 6.34 -13.05
CA PHE A 112 -22.21 5.25 -12.58
C PHE A 112 -22.21 5.19 -11.04
N LEU A 113 -21.05 5.21 -10.42
CA LEU A 113 -20.94 5.16 -8.97
C LEU A 113 -21.54 6.38 -8.28
N ASP A 114 -21.41 7.54 -8.92
CA ASP A 114 -22.01 8.78 -8.46
C ASP A 114 -23.55 8.71 -8.48
N GLN A 115 -24.12 8.28 -9.61
CA GLN A 115 -25.56 8.11 -9.78
C GLN A 115 -26.13 6.99 -8.88
N ALA A 116 -25.35 5.94 -8.64
CA ALA A 116 -25.70 4.87 -7.71
C ALA A 116 -25.62 5.27 -6.22
N GLY A 117 -25.14 6.50 -5.92
CA GLY A 117 -24.99 6.98 -4.54
C GLY A 117 -23.87 6.30 -3.74
N ILE A 118 -22.93 5.65 -4.43
CA ILE A 118 -21.79 4.99 -3.79
C ILE A 118 -20.72 6.02 -3.41
N ILE A 119 -20.45 7.00 -4.29
CA ILE A 119 -19.57 8.13 -3.95
C ILE A 119 -20.34 9.07 -3.03
N LYS A 120 -19.98 9.05 -1.74
CA LYS A 120 -20.62 9.84 -0.68
C LYS A 120 -19.61 10.13 0.43
N GLU A 121 -19.98 11.00 1.37
CA GLU A 121 -19.19 11.24 2.59
C GLU A 121 -18.87 9.90 3.29
N GLY A 122 -17.58 9.68 3.55
CA GLY A 122 -17.10 8.53 4.31
C GLY A 122 -16.98 7.22 3.53
N PHE A 123 -17.27 7.17 2.19
CA PHE A 123 -17.13 5.92 1.43
C PHE A 123 -15.69 5.40 1.40
N VAL A 124 -15.56 4.08 1.31
CA VAL A 124 -14.28 3.37 1.37
C VAL A 124 -14.02 2.64 0.05
N PHE A 125 -12.81 2.77 -0.49
CA PHE A 125 -12.51 2.23 -1.80
C PHE A 125 -11.09 1.70 -1.95
N GLN A 126 -10.91 0.87 -2.98
CA GLN A 126 -9.59 0.42 -3.43
C GLN A 126 -9.42 0.71 -4.91
N LEU A 127 -8.21 1.13 -5.29
CA LEU A 127 -7.79 1.29 -6.68
C LEU A 127 -6.79 0.20 -7.04
N GLY A 128 -7.03 -0.51 -8.14
CA GLY A 128 -6.02 -1.39 -8.73
C GLY A 128 -4.86 -0.57 -9.33
N ALA A 129 -3.69 -1.18 -9.42
CA ALA A 129 -2.47 -0.54 -9.92
C ALA A 129 -2.44 -0.27 -11.44
N GLY A 130 -3.51 -0.58 -12.18
CA GLY A 130 -3.62 -0.34 -13.62
C GLY A 130 -4.04 1.08 -13.98
N GLY A 131 -3.72 1.53 -15.21
CA GLY A 131 -4.01 2.88 -15.66
C GLY A 131 -5.49 3.29 -15.64
N ALA A 132 -6.40 2.39 -16.03
CA ALA A 132 -7.85 2.66 -15.99
C ALA A 132 -8.38 2.77 -14.55
N PRO A 133 -8.13 1.81 -13.62
CA PRO A 133 -8.50 1.94 -12.22
C PRO A 133 -7.98 3.20 -11.55
N LEU A 134 -6.71 3.56 -11.78
CA LEU A 134 -6.13 4.79 -11.22
C LEU A 134 -6.78 6.04 -11.81
N THR A 135 -7.17 6.01 -13.08
CA THR A 135 -7.83 7.15 -13.72
C THR A 135 -9.23 7.43 -13.15
N VAL A 136 -9.92 6.40 -12.60
CA VAL A 136 -11.19 6.61 -11.89
C VAL A 136 -11.02 7.54 -10.68
N ALA A 137 -9.87 7.50 -10.00
CA ALA A 137 -9.59 8.39 -8.88
C ALA A 137 -9.75 9.88 -9.23
N LYS A 138 -9.41 10.27 -10.46
CA LYS A 138 -9.60 11.64 -10.95
C LYS A 138 -11.06 12.06 -10.91
N PHE A 139 -11.95 11.18 -11.42
CA PHE A 139 -13.39 11.46 -11.46
C PHE A 139 -14.01 11.43 -10.06
N ILE A 140 -13.57 10.52 -9.20
CA ILE A 140 -13.96 10.49 -7.79
C ILE A 140 -13.57 11.80 -7.10
N ALA A 141 -12.31 12.24 -7.25
CA ALA A 141 -11.81 13.47 -6.66
C ALA A 141 -12.61 14.70 -7.13
N GLU A 142 -12.95 14.78 -8.42
CA GLU A 142 -13.79 15.86 -8.96
C GLU A 142 -15.19 15.89 -8.33
N LYS A 143 -15.82 14.73 -8.12
CA LYS A 143 -17.14 14.64 -7.49
C LYS A 143 -17.10 15.05 -6.02
N LEU A 144 -16.13 14.55 -5.26
CA LEU A 144 -15.94 14.90 -3.85
C LEU A 144 -15.70 16.41 -3.69
N ARG A 145 -14.79 16.99 -4.49
CA ARG A 145 -14.50 18.43 -4.49
C ARG A 145 -15.75 19.26 -4.76
N LYS A 146 -16.54 18.87 -5.77
CA LYS A 146 -17.77 19.58 -6.15
C LYS A 146 -18.80 19.60 -5.03
N ARG A 147 -18.84 18.56 -4.19
CA ARG A 147 -19.81 18.44 -3.08
C ARG A 147 -19.26 18.94 -1.75
N GLY A 148 -17.96 19.18 -1.62
CA GLY A 148 -17.33 19.46 -0.35
C GLY A 148 -17.36 18.25 0.61
N GLU A 149 -17.36 17.04 0.06
CA GLU A 149 -17.37 15.76 0.77
C GLU A 149 -15.99 15.13 0.77
N ALA A 150 -15.74 14.24 1.72
CA ALA A 150 -14.54 13.43 1.79
C ALA A 150 -14.86 11.93 1.90
N GLY A 151 -14.12 11.09 1.18
CA GLY A 151 -14.12 9.65 1.40
C GLY A 151 -13.58 9.28 2.77
N GLY A 152 -13.91 8.08 3.25
CA GLY A 152 -13.40 7.56 4.51
C GLY A 152 -11.92 7.21 4.39
N PHE A 153 -11.62 6.12 3.72
CA PHE A 153 -10.23 5.74 3.46
C PHE A 153 -10.09 4.96 2.14
N ALA A 154 -8.87 5.01 1.61
CA ALA A 154 -8.45 4.15 0.52
C ALA A 154 -7.54 3.04 1.05
N ILE A 155 -7.60 1.82 0.44
CA ILE A 155 -6.78 0.69 0.88
C ILE A 155 -6.01 0.06 -0.27
N GLY A 156 -5.01 -0.73 0.08
CA GLY A 156 -4.25 -1.58 -0.83
C GLY A 156 -2.86 -1.03 -1.10
N GLY A 157 -2.55 -0.75 -2.35
CA GLY A 157 -1.28 -0.13 -2.74
C GLY A 157 -1.41 1.38 -2.88
N ALA A 158 -0.53 2.12 -2.23
CA ALA A 158 -0.52 3.57 -2.28
C ALA A 158 0.29 4.11 -3.47
N THR A 159 -0.23 5.18 -4.06
CA THR A 159 0.41 5.95 -5.14
C THR A 159 0.36 7.44 -4.81
N GLY A 160 1.18 8.24 -5.50
CA GLY A 160 1.13 9.71 -5.43
C GLY A 160 -0.26 10.29 -5.75
N ILE A 161 -1.10 9.56 -6.50
CA ILE A 161 -2.49 9.94 -6.77
C ILE A 161 -3.32 9.89 -5.48
N LEU A 162 -3.24 8.81 -4.73
CA LEU A 162 -3.96 8.67 -3.45
C LEU A 162 -3.44 9.63 -2.39
N THR A 163 -2.12 9.81 -2.31
CA THR A 163 -1.53 10.76 -1.36
C THR A 163 -1.90 12.20 -1.68
N GLY A 164 -2.01 12.56 -2.95
CA GLY A 164 -2.55 13.85 -3.36
C GLY A 164 -4.00 14.06 -2.90
N MET A 165 -4.85 13.04 -3.02
CA MET A 165 -6.23 13.10 -2.50
C MET A 165 -6.26 13.24 -0.96
N LEU A 166 -5.34 12.58 -0.25
CA LEU A 166 -5.21 12.69 1.20
C LEU A 166 -4.78 14.11 1.61
N GLU A 167 -3.78 14.68 0.94
CA GLU A 167 -3.28 16.04 1.21
C GLU A 167 -4.32 17.13 0.91
N GLU A 168 -5.16 16.92 -0.11
CA GLU A 168 -6.29 17.80 -0.42
C GLU A 168 -7.48 17.62 0.56
N GLY A 169 -7.46 16.62 1.44
CA GLY A 169 -8.58 16.30 2.34
C GLY A 169 -9.77 15.62 1.67
N LEU A 170 -9.59 15.06 0.45
CA LEU A 170 -10.63 14.33 -0.27
C LEU A 170 -10.82 12.89 0.24
N ILE A 171 -9.86 12.38 1.00
CA ILE A 171 -9.96 11.14 1.78
C ILE A 171 -9.36 11.39 3.17
N LYS A 172 -9.84 10.69 4.18
CA LYS A 172 -9.43 10.88 5.58
C LYS A 172 -8.21 10.05 5.97
N ALA A 173 -7.96 8.92 5.27
CA ALA A 173 -6.81 8.06 5.51
C ALA A 173 -6.46 7.20 4.28
N ILE A 174 -5.23 6.68 4.29
CA ILE A 174 -4.76 5.60 3.41
C ILE A 174 -4.28 4.46 4.29
N TYR A 175 -4.70 3.23 4.00
CA TYR A 175 -4.13 2.01 4.56
C TYR A 175 -3.31 1.30 3.48
N ASP A 176 -1.98 1.39 3.60
CA ASP A 176 -1.02 0.96 2.59
C ASP A 176 -0.36 -0.37 2.95
N THR A 177 -0.51 -1.36 2.07
CA THR A 177 0.16 -2.66 2.17
C THR A 177 1.43 -2.73 1.32
N GLN A 178 1.45 -1.97 0.21
CA GLN A 178 2.56 -1.91 -0.73
C GLN A 178 2.59 -0.55 -1.43
N THR A 179 3.64 0.18 -1.21
CA THR A 179 3.84 1.49 -1.82
C THR A 179 4.35 1.34 -3.26
N PHE A 180 3.81 2.12 -4.19
CA PHE A 180 4.09 1.99 -5.63
C PHE A 180 4.90 3.14 -6.25
N ASP A 181 5.17 4.20 -5.51
CA ASP A 181 6.05 5.29 -5.97
C ASP A 181 6.73 6.02 -4.81
N THR A 182 7.75 6.79 -5.13
CA THR A 182 8.55 7.55 -4.15
C THR A 182 7.75 8.64 -3.44
N THR A 183 6.71 9.21 -4.09
CA THR A 183 5.82 10.19 -3.49
C THR A 183 5.00 9.56 -2.36
N ALA A 184 4.45 8.38 -2.60
CA ALA A 184 3.71 7.64 -1.59
C ALA A 184 4.62 7.14 -0.46
N ALA A 185 5.85 6.71 -0.76
CA ALA A 185 6.84 6.34 0.26
C ALA A 185 7.16 7.53 1.18
N ALA A 186 7.37 8.71 0.63
CA ALA A 186 7.60 9.94 1.40
C ALA A 186 6.37 10.37 2.22
N SER A 187 5.16 10.15 1.72
CA SER A 187 3.91 10.41 2.44
C SER A 187 3.77 9.50 3.65
N LEU A 188 4.09 8.20 3.51
CA LEU A 188 4.00 7.23 4.60
C LEU A 188 4.90 7.60 5.79
N ASP A 189 6.05 8.21 5.53
CA ASP A 189 6.96 8.68 6.58
C ASP A 189 6.43 9.93 7.30
N LYS A 190 5.75 10.83 6.59
CA LYS A 190 5.41 12.19 7.06
C LYS A 190 3.97 12.38 7.50
N ASN A 191 3.02 11.68 6.87
CA ASN A 191 1.61 11.91 7.10
C ASN A 191 1.02 10.83 8.03
N PRO A 192 0.57 11.18 9.24
CA PRO A 192 0.02 10.22 10.20
C PRO A 192 -1.28 9.55 9.74
N ALA A 193 -1.98 10.11 8.76
CA ALA A 193 -3.16 9.51 8.16
C ALA A 193 -2.83 8.55 7.00
N HIS A 194 -1.55 8.41 6.63
CA HIS A 194 -1.04 7.37 5.75
C HIS A 194 -0.48 6.24 6.62
N ILE A 195 -1.22 5.16 6.74
CA ILE A 195 -1.03 4.09 7.71
C ILE A 195 -0.54 2.83 7.00
N GLU A 196 0.57 2.29 7.47
CA GLU A 196 1.06 0.99 7.01
C GLU A 196 0.26 -0.14 7.62
N MET A 197 -0.14 -1.11 6.81
CA MET A 197 -0.81 -2.32 7.25
C MET A 197 -0.15 -3.60 6.74
N SER A 198 -0.29 -4.69 7.49
CA SER A 198 0.14 -6.02 7.04
C SER A 198 -0.78 -6.56 5.94
N ALA A 199 -0.27 -7.52 5.16
CA ALA A 199 -1.09 -8.24 4.20
C ALA A 199 -2.24 -9.01 4.85
N SER A 200 -2.13 -9.40 6.12
CA SER A 200 -3.21 -9.99 6.90
C SER A 200 -4.29 -8.96 7.23
N MET A 201 -3.91 -7.79 7.75
CA MET A 201 -4.84 -6.70 8.00
C MET A 201 -5.53 -6.21 6.70
N TYR A 202 -4.84 -6.33 5.56
CA TYR A 202 -5.41 -6.00 4.27
C TYR A 202 -6.51 -6.98 3.84
N ALA A 203 -6.22 -8.28 3.78
CA ALA A 203 -7.03 -9.22 3.02
C ALA A 203 -7.20 -10.63 3.66
N ASN A 204 -7.02 -10.78 4.97
CA ASN A 204 -7.38 -12.02 5.64
C ASN A 204 -8.84 -11.94 6.17
N PRO A 205 -9.83 -12.55 5.48
CA PRO A 205 -11.24 -12.39 5.82
C PRO A 205 -11.64 -13.06 7.15
N TRP A 206 -10.75 -13.87 7.74
CA TRP A 206 -10.97 -14.52 9.04
C TRP A 206 -10.55 -13.65 10.24
N THR A 207 -9.86 -12.56 9.97
CA THR A 207 -9.57 -11.49 10.91
C THR A 207 -10.41 -10.26 10.54
N ASP A 208 -10.41 -9.25 11.37
CA ASP A 208 -11.07 -7.98 11.04
C ASP A 208 -10.20 -7.19 10.05
N CYS A 209 -10.24 -7.60 8.79
CA CYS A 209 -9.42 -7.01 7.73
C CYS A 209 -10.09 -5.79 7.07
N THR A 210 -9.29 -4.90 6.53
CA THR A 210 -9.75 -3.63 5.95
C THR A 210 -10.61 -3.81 4.70
N THR A 211 -10.45 -4.92 3.96
CA THR A 211 -11.32 -5.23 2.81
C THR A 211 -12.77 -5.50 3.18
N ASN A 212 -13.07 -5.84 4.44
CA ASN A 212 -14.44 -6.02 4.89
C ASN A 212 -15.25 -4.70 4.92
N TYR A 213 -14.56 -3.55 4.89
CA TYR A 213 -15.17 -2.21 4.94
C TYR A 213 -15.30 -1.54 3.57
N LEU A 214 -14.89 -2.20 2.48
CA LEU A 214 -14.93 -1.63 1.15
C LEU A 214 -16.36 -1.47 0.62
N ASP A 215 -16.69 -0.26 0.17
CA ASP A 215 -17.88 0.01 -0.61
C ASP A 215 -17.67 -0.34 -2.10
N VAL A 216 -16.45 -0.15 -2.61
CA VAL A 216 -16.11 -0.40 -4.01
C VAL A 216 -14.65 -0.74 -4.24
N VAL A 217 -14.41 -1.61 -5.23
CA VAL A 217 -13.07 -1.97 -5.72
C VAL A 217 -13.00 -1.74 -7.23
N PHE A 218 -11.91 -1.12 -7.69
CA PHE A 218 -11.64 -0.92 -9.12
C PHE A 218 -10.50 -1.84 -9.54
N LEU A 219 -10.79 -2.81 -10.38
CA LEU A 219 -9.83 -3.75 -10.92
C LEU A 219 -9.88 -3.74 -12.45
N GLY A 220 -8.72 -3.95 -13.09
CA GLY A 220 -8.66 -4.24 -14.52
C GLY A 220 -8.89 -5.73 -14.74
N ALA A 221 -9.77 -6.07 -15.69
CA ALA A 221 -9.96 -7.43 -16.17
C ALA A 221 -9.69 -7.51 -17.68
N THR A 222 -9.00 -8.57 -18.10
CA THR A 222 -8.78 -8.85 -19.53
C THR A 222 -10.02 -9.51 -20.13
N GLU A 223 -10.69 -10.37 -19.36
CA GLU A 223 -11.85 -11.13 -19.77
C GLU A 223 -12.81 -11.28 -18.58
N ILE A 224 -14.09 -11.31 -18.85
CA ILE A 224 -15.15 -11.53 -17.87
C ILE A 224 -16.05 -12.61 -18.44
N ASP A 225 -16.23 -13.73 -17.75
CA ASP A 225 -17.11 -14.84 -18.08
C ASP A 225 -18.47 -14.79 -17.33
#